data_3b41257669bc0f668f3167505e458165
#
_entry.id   3b41257669bc0f668f3167505e458165
#
_cell.length_a   1.000
_cell.length_b   1.000
_cell.length_c   1.000
_cell.angle_alpha   90.00
_cell.angle_beta   90.00
_cell.angle_gamma   90.00
#
_symmetry.space_group_name_H-M   'P 1'
#
loop_
_entity.id
_entity.type
_entity.pdbx_description
1 polymer ?
#
loop_
_entity_poly.entity_id
_entity_poly.type
_entity_poly.pdbx_seq_one_letter_code
_entity_poly.pdbx_strand_id
1 'polypeptide(L)'
;AIGALPIIGSMMLAIGYTVVMSWIFKYCWMGISGSLYAMGTDMATIGGTFGGTAPEAETLGEALGMMFGNGIFGIGNGVWLIVGLVASLAIMAFGVGNGIEKANKVMMPALFFLFVILGIYICTLPGASEGYKYIFTLKPEGLLNPQVWVFAFGQAFFSLSVAGNGSVIYGSYLPKDED
;
A
#
# COMPACT_ATOMS: atom_id res chain seq x y z
N ALA A 1 7.54 -23.34 -18.95
CA ALA A 1 8.72 -22.70 -18.32
C ALA A 1 8.63 -21.15 -18.34
N ILE A 2 8.21 -20.52 -19.43
CA ILE A 2 8.13 -19.06 -19.56
C ILE A 2 7.06 -18.47 -18.63
N GLY A 3 5.93 -19.17 -18.42
CA GLY A 3 4.85 -18.73 -17.52
C GLY A 3 5.18 -18.76 -16.02
N ALA A 4 6.27 -19.40 -15.61
CA ALA A 4 6.68 -19.42 -14.21
C ALA A 4 7.28 -18.07 -13.73
N LEU A 5 7.93 -17.35 -14.63
CA LEU A 5 8.53 -16.04 -14.30
C LEU A 5 7.50 -14.99 -13.82
N PRO A 6 6.37 -14.78 -14.52
CA PRO A 6 5.32 -13.88 -14.02
C PRO A 6 4.71 -14.31 -12.68
N ILE A 7 4.61 -15.62 -12.42
CA ILE A 7 4.08 -16.12 -11.14
C ILE A 7 5.01 -15.75 -9.99
N ILE A 8 6.32 -15.92 -10.16
CA ILE A 8 7.31 -15.53 -9.15
C ILE A 8 7.23 -14.02 -8.89
N GLY A 9 7.13 -13.21 -9.94
CA GLY A 9 6.95 -11.77 -9.84
C GLY A 9 5.70 -11.38 -9.05
N SER A 10 4.56 -12.03 -9.32
CA SER A 10 3.30 -11.81 -8.61
C SER A 10 3.40 -12.21 -7.14
N MET A 11 4.09 -13.31 -6.82
CA MET A 11 4.30 -13.72 -5.42
C MET A 11 5.16 -12.71 -4.66
N MET A 12 6.25 -12.23 -5.26
CA MET A 12 7.08 -11.19 -4.65
C MET A 12 6.32 -9.89 -4.43
N LEU A 13 5.48 -9.51 -5.40
CA LEU A 13 4.61 -8.35 -5.28
C LEU A 13 3.61 -8.52 -4.14
N ALA A 14 2.99 -9.70 -4.01
CA ALA A 14 2.04 -9.99 -2.93
C ALA A 14 2.69 -9.88 -1.54
N ILE A 15 3.94 -10.33 -1.39
CA ILE A 15 4.70 -10.16 -0.14
C ILE A 15 4.88 -8.67 0.17
N GLY A 16 5.33 -7.86 -0.81
CA GLY A 16 5.48 -6.43 -0.65
C GLY A 16 4.18 -5.72 -0.27
N TYR A 17 3.06 -6.07 -0.91
CA TYR A 17 1.75 -5.52 -0.58
C TYR A 17 1.29 -5.90 0.83
N THR A 18 1.61 -7.10 1.31
CA THR A 18 1.26 -7.51 2.68
C THR A 18 1.96 -6.61 3.71
N VAL A 19 3.21 -6.23 3.46
CA VAL A 19 3.94 -5.29 4.32
C VAL A 19 3.30 -3.90 4.29
N VAL A 20 3.00 -3.37 3.10
CA VAL A 20 2.33 -2.06 2.97
C VAL A 20 0.97 -2.05 3.66
N MET A 21 0.20 -3.13 3.52
CA MET A 21 -1.09 -3.29 4.20
C MET A 21 -0.94 -3.27 5.73
N SER A 22 0.12 -3.88 6.27
CA SER A 22 0.40 -3.83 7.71
C SER A 22 0.63 -2.40 8.20
N TRP A 23 1.32 -1.58 7.42
CA TRP A 23 1.52 -0.16 7.73
C TRP A 23 0.20 0.61 7.74
N ILE A 24 -0.70 0.36 6.79
CA ILE A 24 -2.00 1.01 6.73
C ILE A 24 -2.83 0.69 7.98
N PHE A 25 -2.88 -0.58 8.41
CA PHE A 25 -3.57 -0.97 9.63
C PHE A 25 -2.95 -0.31 10.87
N LYS A 26 -1.64 -0.28 10.97
CA LYS A 26 -0.92 0.41 12.05
C LYS A 26 -1.25 1.90 12.09
N TYR A 27 -1.21 2.58 10.95
CA TYR A 27 -1.54 4.00 10.86
C TYR A 27 -3.00 4.29 11.19
N CYS A 28 -3.90 3.43 10.75
CA CYS A 28 -5.32 3.53 11.11
C CYS A 28 -5.49 3.48 12.63
N TRP A 29 -4.84 2.53 13.29
CA TRP A 29 -4.83 2.43 14.75
C TRP A 29 -4.20 3.66 15.42
N MET A 30 -3.06 4.12 14.92
CA MET A 30 -2.37 5.30 15.44
C MET A 30 -3.23 6.57 15.28
N GLY A 31 -4.00 6.67 14.19
CA GLY A 31 -4.96 7.77 13.98
C GLY A 31 -6.09 7.74 15.01
N ILE A 32 -6.68 6.57 15.27
CA ILE A 32 -7.76 6.37 16.23
C ILE A 32 -7.26 6.60 17.68
N SER A 33 -6.07 6.12 18.02
CA SER A 33 -5.47 6.25 19.35
C SER A 33 -4.87 7.63 19.64
N GLY A 34 -4.76 8.50 18.62
CA GLY A 34 -4.11 9.80 18.74
C GLY A 34 -2.57 9.76 18.71
N SER A 35 -1.97 8.57 18.66
CA SER A 35 -0.51 8.40 18.62
C SER A 35 0.12 9.01 17.37
N LEU A 36 -0.65 9.08 16.27
CA LEU A 36 -0.22 9.72 15.03
C LEU A 36 0.07 11.22 15.23
N TYR A 37 -0.73 11.90 16.04
CA TYR A 37 -0.52 13.30 16.37
C TYR A 37 0.76 13.50 17.21
N ALA A 38 1.04 12.57 18.13
CA ALA A 38 2.25 12.61 18.96
C ALA A 38 3.54 12.33 18.15
N MET A 39 3.44 11.61 17.03
CA MET A 39 4.57 11.33 16.14
C MET A 39 5.13 12.59 15.47
N GLY A 40 4.28 13.60 15.25
CA GLY A 40 4.68 14.86 14.62
C GLY A 40 5.16 14.70 13.17
N THR A 41 6.02 15.60 12.73
CA THR A 41 6.55 15.66 11.36
C THR A 41 8.04 15.31 11.28
N ASP A 42 8.61 14.76 12.33
CA ASP A 42 10.02 14.36 12.34
C ASP A 42 10.26 13.13 11.46
N MET A 43 11.05 13.30 10.41
CA MET A 43 11.32 12.25 9.43
C MET A 43 12.05 11.04 10.01
N ALA A 44 12.90 11.23 11.02
CA ALA A 44 13.59 10.14 11.69
C ALA A 44 12.60 9.27 12.48
N THR A 45 11.68 9.90 13.19
CA THR A 45 10.61 9.23 13.94
C THR A 45 9.63 8.50 13.01
N ILE A 46 9.27 9.14 11.90
CA ILE A 46 8.44 8.52 10.85
C ILE A 46 9.16 7.31 10.26
N GLY A 47 10.43 7.46 9.87
CA GLY A 47 11.26 6.39 9.32
C GLY A 47 11.41 5.22 10.29
N GLY A 48 11.67 5.49 11.58
CA GLY A 48 11.73 4.44 12.61
C GLY A 48 10.41 3.72 12.84
N THR A 49 9.29 4.44 12.70
CA THR A 49 7.95 3.85 12.86
C THR A 49 7.59 2.91 11.70
N PHE A 50 7.97 3.25 10.46
CA PHE A 50 7.79 2.40 9.29
C PHE A 50 8.87 1.35 9.16
N GLY A 51 10.12 1.77 9.37
CA GLY A 51 11.30 0.96 9.17
C GLY A 51 11.59 -0.03 10.30
N GLY A 52 10.78 -0.13 11.34
CA GLY A 52 10.95 -1.05 12.47
C GLY A 52 11.14 -2.52 12.06
N THR A 53 11.78 -2.68 10.94
CA THR A 53 12.28 -3.88 10.34
C THR A 53 13.78 -3.93 10.54
N ALA A 54 14.24 -5.04 10.81
CA ALA A 54 15.52 -5.52 11.14
C ALA A 54 16.74 -5.37 10.18
N PRO A 55 16.95 -4.33 9.39
CA PRO A 55 18.20 -4.23 8.67
C PRO A 55 19.40 -3.99 9.60
N GLU A 56 19.15 -3.55 10.84
CA GLU A 56 20.18 -3.29 11.84
C GLU A 56 20.28 -4.40 12.91
N ALA A 57 19.44 -5.44 12.85
CA ALA A 57 19.49 -6.53 13.80
C ALA A 57 20.62 -7.49 13.45
N GLU A 58 21.57 -7.65 14.37
CA GLU A 58 22.68 -8.60 14.23
C GLU A 58 22.24 -10.06 14.52
N THR A 59 21.15 -10.22 15.25
CA THR A 59 20.63 -11.54 15.64
C THR A 59 19.16 -11.71 15.30
N LEU A 60 18.74 -12.96 15.08
CA LEU A 60 17.32 -13.30 14.85
C LEU A 60 16.44 -12.87 16.04
N GLY A 61 16.95 -12.96 17.26
CA GLY A 61 16.23 -12.53 18.46
C GLY A 61 15.95 -11.03 18.48
N GLU A 62 16.91 -10.21 18.09
CA GLU A 62 16.73 -8.77 17.95
C GLU A 62 15.75 -8.43 16.83
N ALA A 63 15.86 -9.11 15.69
CA ALA A 63 14.95 -8.94 14.58
C ALA A 63 13.50 -9.24 14.98
N LEU A 64 13.26 -10.33 15.69
CA LEU A 64 11.94 -10.69 16.22
C LEU A 64 11.49 -9.71 17.30
N GLY A 65 12.36 -9.25 18.17
CA GLY A 65 12.06 -8.22 19.17
C GLY A 65 11.60 -6.91 18.52
N MET A 66 12.26 -6.46 17.46
CA MET A 66 11.86 -5.26 16.70
C MET A 66 10.53 -5.46 15.96
N MET A 67 10.28 -6.65 15.40
CA MET A 67 9.05 -6.95 14.68
C MET A 67 7.83 -7.06 15.60
N PHE A 68 7.96 -7.67 16.76
CA PHE A 68 6.86 -7.98 17.67
C PHE A 68 6.86 -7.15 18.95
N GLY A 69 7.97 -6.50 19.25
CA GLY A 69 8.08 -5.63 20.42
C GLY A 69 7.26 -4.35 20.30
N ASN A 70 7.21 -3.62 21.40
CA ASN A 70 6.62 -2.27 21.40
C ASN A 70 7.54 -1.33 20.61
N GLY A 71 7.13 -0.95 19.42
CA GLY A 71 7.73 0.14 18.68
C GLY A 71 7.56 1.47 19.43
N ILE A 72 8.19 2.53 18.93
CA ILE A 72 8.16 3.87 19.53
C ILE A 72 6.73 4.35 19.82
N PHE A 73 5.74 3.91 19.03
CA PHE A 73 4.33 4.30 19.15
C PHE A 73 3.38 3.09 19.28
N GLY A 74 3.74 2.09 20.05
CA GLY A 74 2.87 0.96 20.37
C GLY A 74 3.29 -0.37 19.75
N ILE A 75 2.32 -1.16 19.32
CA ILE A 75 2.51 -2.53 18.84
C ILE A 75 3.39 -2.57 17.59
N GLY A 76 4.38 -3.46 17.56
CA GLY A 76 5.35 -3.61 16.47
C GLY A 76 4.71 -3.98 15.12
N ASN A 77 5.42 -3.72 14.04
CA ASN A 77 4.94 -3.94 12.67
C ASN A 77 4.56 -5.39 12.38
N GLY A 78 5.25 -6.37 13.01
CA GLY A 78 4.96 -7.79 12.81
C GLY A 78 3.57 -8.20 13.27
N VAL A 79 3.06 -7.61 14.35
CA VAL A 79 1.69 -7.88 14.82
C VAL A 79 0.68 -7.36 13.79
N TRP A 80 0.89 -6.17 13.26
CA TRP A 80 0.03 -5.60 12.24
C TRP A 80 0.08 -6.36 10.91
N LEU A 81 1.22 -6.96 10.59
CA LEU A 81 1.37 -7.85 9.46
C LEU A 81 0.49 -9.09 9.63
N ILE A 82 0.50 -9.70 10.81
CA ILE A 82 -0.37 -10.86 11.13
C ILE A 82 -1.84 -10.44 11.04
N VAL A 83 -2.21 -9.29 11.60
CA VAL A 83 -3.60 -8.78 11.53
C VAL A 83 -4.03 -8.61 10.07
N GLY A 84 -3.22 -7.98 9.24
CA GLY A 84 -3.50 -7.80 7.81
C GLY A 84 -3.60 -9.12 7.06
N LEU A 85 -2.69 -10.06 7.32
CA LEU A 85 -2.70 -11.39 6.72
C LEU A 85 -3.96 -12.17 7.09
N VAL A 86 -4.33 -12.20 8.38
CA VAL A 86 -5.54 -12.87 8.85
C VAL A 86 -6.78 -12.25 8.26
N ALA A 87 -6.88 -10.92 8.20
CA ALA A 87 -8.01 -10.24 7.58
C ALA A 87 -8.16 -10.59 6.09
N SER A 88 -7.05 -10.60 5.35
CA SER A 88 -7.04 -10.97 3.93
C SER A 88 -7.45 -12.42 3.72
N LEU A 89 -6.88 -13.35 4.49
CA LEU A 89 -7.21 -14.77 4.41
C LEU A 89 -8.67 -15.02 4.80
N ALA A 90 -9.20 -14.31 5.78
CA ALA A 90 -10.60 -14.40 6.15
C ALA A 90 -11.53 -14.00 5.00
N ILE A 91 -11.24 -12.87 4.33
CA ILE A 91 -12.01 -12.44 3.16
C ILE A 91 -11.92 -13.47 2.03
N MET A 92 -10.72 -13.98 1.76
CA MET A 92 -10.50 -14.99 0.71
C MET A 92 -11.17 -16.34 1.03
N ALA A 93 -11.26 -16.73 2.30
CA ALA A 93 -11.90 -17.97 2.72
C ALA A 93 -13.40 -18.05 2.36
N PHE A 94 -14.06 -16.90 2.24
CA PHE A 94 -15.46 -16.83 1.76
C PHE A 94 -15.59 -16.93 0.24
N GLY A 95 -14.49 -17.03 -0.49
CA GLY A 95 -14.46 -17.13 -1.95
C GLY A 95 -14.65 -15.79 -2.67
N VAL A 96 -14.73 -15.84 -4.00
CA VAL A 96 -14.79 -14.65 -4.86
C VAL A 96 -16.09 -13.88 -4.68
N GLY A 97 -17.24 -14.54 -4.86
CA GLY A 97 -18.55 -13.87 -4.84
C GLY A 97 -18.99 -13.43 -3.44
N ASN A 98 -18.77 -14.25 -2.42
CA ASN A 98 -19.21 -13.94 -1.06
C ASN A 98 -18.15 -13.21 -0.21
N GLY A 99 -16.89 -13.31 -0.55
CA GLY A 99 -15.79 -12.67 0.16
C GLY A 99 -15.34 -11.40 -0.57
N ILE A 100 -14.58 -11.57 -1.64
CA ILE A 100 -13.91 -10.47 -2.34
C ILE A 100 -14.91 -9.47 -2.93
N GLU A 101 -15.96 -9.96 -3.61
CA GLU A 101 -16.95 -9.08 -4.24
C GLU A 101 -17.73 -8.26 -3.21
N LYS A 102 -18.19 -8.89 -2.11
CA LYS A 102 -18.91 -8.18 -1.05
C LYS A 102 -18.03 -7.17 -0.33
N ALA A 103 -16.76 -7.53 -0.06
CA ALA A 103 -15.80 -6.60 0.51
C ALA A 103 -15.60 -5.39 -0.41
N ASN A 104 -15.39 -5.62 -1.70
CA ASN A 104 -15.19 -4.55 -2.67
C ASN A 104 -16.42 -3.65 -2.85
N LYS A 105 -17.63 -4.19 -2.80
CA LYS A 105 -18.87 -3.40 -2.86
C LYS A 105 -18.98 -2.36 -1.73
N VAL A 106 -18.36 -2.62 -0.59
CA VAL A 106 -18.33 -1.68 0.55
C VAL A 106 -17.08 -0.80 0.50
N MET A 107 -15.93 -1.43 0.26
CA MET A 107 -14.63 -0.74 0.34
C MET A 107 -14.43 0.28 -0.79
N MET A 108 -14.86 -0.04 -2.02
CA MET A 108 -14.67 0.86 -3.16
C MET A 108 -15.44 2.18 -3.04
N PRO A 109 -16.77 2.17 -2.75
CA PRO A 109 -17.49 3.42 -2.51
C PRO A 109 -16.94 4.19 -1.29
N ALA A 110 -16.62 3.49 -0.19
CA ALA A 110 -16.06 4.14 0.99
C ALA A 110 -14.74 4.85 0.67
N LEU A 111 -13.84 4.19 -0.08
CA LEU A 111 -12.59 4.76 -0.54
C LEU A 111 -12.83 5.99 -1.43
N PHE A 112 -13.76 5.89 -2.38
CA PHE A 112 -14.09 7.01 -3.27
C PHE A 112 -14.56 8.24 -2.49
N PHE A 113 -15.52 8.08 -1.59
CA PHE A 113 -16.01 9.19 -0.77
C PHE A 113 -14.92 9.76 0.15
N LEU A 114 -14.08 8.90 0.71
CA LEU A 114 -12.94 9.33 1.53
C LEU A 114 -11.97 10.19 0.72
N PHE A 115 -11.64 9.81 -0.51
CA PHE A 115 -10.79 10.61 -1.39
C PHE A 115 -11.43 11.94 -1.77
N VAL A 116 -12.72 11.97 -2.04
CA VAL A 116 -13.44 13.23 -2.35
C VAL A 116 -13.41 14.18 -1.15
N ILE A 117 -13.74 13.67 0.03
CA ILE A 117 -13.74 14.47 1.27
C ILE A 117 -12.32 14.97 1.57
N LEU A 118 -11.32 14.10 1.46
CA LEU A 118 -9.92 14.47 1.68
C LEU A 118 -9.44 15.50 0.65
N GLY A 119 -9.84 15.35 -0.61
CA GLY A 119 -9.52 16.29 -1.68
C GLY A 119 -10.09 17.68 -1.39
N ILE A 120 -11.36 17.75 -0.98
CA ILE A 120 -11.99 19.01 -0.58
C ILE A 120 -11.27 19.61 0.64
N TYR A 121 -10.96 18.80 1.64
CA TYR A 121 -10.26 19.26 2.83
C TYR A 121 -8.88 19.82 2.50
N ILE A 122 -8.10 19.15 1.65
CA ILE A 122 -6.77 19.62 1.23
C ILE A 122 -6.86 20.98 0.52
N CYS A 123 -7.91 21.23 -0.27
CA CYS A 123 -8.11 22.52 -0.93
C CYS A 123 -8.26 23.69 0.07
N THR A 124 -8.71 23.41 1.29
CA THR A 124 -8.89 24.43 2.33
C THR A 124 -7.62 24.72 3.16
N LEU A 125 -6.57 23.89 2.99
CA LEU A 125 -5.34 24.04 3.76
C LEU A 125 -4.48 25.21 3.24
N PRO A 126 -3.84 25.96 4.14
CA PRO A 126 -2.86 26.97 3.74
C PRO A 126 -1.68 26.28 3.01
N GLY A 127 -1.30 26.83 1.84
CA GLY A 127 -0.24 26.26 1.01
C GLY A 127 -0.70 25.25 -0.06
N ALA A 128 -1.98 24.86 -0.08
CA ALA A 128 -2.51 23.96 -1.11
C ALA A 128 -2.26 24.46 -2.55
N SER A 129 -2.30 25.77 -2.76
CA SER A 129 -2.01 26.40 -4.05
C SER A 129 -0.59 26.12 -4.59
N GLU A 130 0.39 26.01 -3.72
CA GLU A 130 1.77 25.67 -4.11
C GLU A 130 1.87 24.21 -4.57
N GLY A 131 1.18 23.30 -3.88
CA GLY A 131 1.09 21.89 -4.27
C GLY A 131 0.44 21.73 -5.65
N TYR A 132 -0.68 22.41 -5.90
CA TYR A 132 -1.32 22.42 -7.22
C TYR A 132 -0.42 23.02 -8.29
N LYS A 133 0.21 24.16 -8.02
CA LYS A 133 1.15 24.76 -8.94
C LYS A 133 2.29 23.80 -9.29
N TYR A 134 2.81 23.06 -8.31
CA TYR A 134 3.86 22.06 -8.55
C TYR A 134 3.39 20.93 -9.49
N ILE A 135 2.19 20.39 -9.25
CA ILE A 135 1.63 19.29 -10.06
C ILE A 135 1.35 19.72 -11.49
N PHE A 136 0.80 20.92 -11.67
CA PHE A 136 0.42 21.42 -13.00
C PHE A 136 1.54 22.20 -13.73
N THR A 137 2.70 22.37 -13.09
CA THR A 137 3.84 23.01 -13.77
C THR A 137 4.53 22.01 -14.68
N LEU A 138 4.34 22.17 -15.97
CA LEU A 138 5.04 21.37 -16.98
C LEU A 138 6.54 21.75 -17.01
N LYS A 139 7.39 20.76 -16.89
CA LYS A 139 8.84 20.88 -17.03
C LYS A 139 9.28 20.13 -18.30
N PRO A 140 9.31 20.78 -19.45
CA PRO A 140 9.62 20.12 -20.73
C PRO A 140 11.02 19.52 -20.76
N GLU A 141 11.94 20.03 -19.96
CA GLU A 141 13.30 19.47 -19.79
C GLU A 141 13.29 18.01 -19.32
N GLY A 142 12.27 17.62 -18.53
CA GLY A 142 12.09 16.25 -18.07
C GLY A 142 11.85 15.25 -19.21
N LEU A 143 11.28 15.68 -20.32
CA LEU A 143 11.03 14.81 -21.48
C LEU A 143 12.31 14.33 -22.16
N LEU A 144 13.41 15.06 -22.02
CA LEU A 144 14.72 14.69 -22.56
C LEU A 144 15.53 13.82 -21.62
N ASN A 145 15.06 13.61 -20.38
CA ASN A 145 15.76 12.78 -19.39
C ASN A 145 15.25 11.34 -19.45
N PRO A 146 16.10 10.37 -19.87
CA PRO A 146 15.72 8.95 -19.94
C PRO A 146 15.21 8.38 -18.62
N GLN A 147 15.71 8.86 -17.49
CA GLN A 147 15.34 8.39 -16.17
C GLN A 147 13.86 8.69 -15.85
N VAL A 148 13.34 9.83 -16.32
CA VAL A 148 11.91 10.18 -16.17
C VAL A 148 11.04 9.17 -16.90
N TRP A 149 11.44 8.73 -18.09
CA TRP A 149 10.73 7.71 -18.84
C TRP A 149 10.74 6.34 -18.16
N VAL A 150 11.87 5.94 -17.58
CA VAL A 150 11.97 4.69 -16.81
C VAL A 150 10.99 4.70 -15.63
N PHE A 151 10.93 5.79 -14.86
CA PHE A 151 9.98 5.92 -13.77
C PHE A 151 8.53 5.98 -14.25
N ALA A 152 8.25 6.70 -15.33
CA ALA A 152 6.92 6.79 -15.90
C ALA A 152 6.41 5.43 -16.40
N PHE A 153 7.24 4.67 -17.11
CA PHE A 153 6.92 3.31 -17.53
C PHE A 153 6.73 2.37 -16.33
N GLY A 154 7.62 2.44 -15.34
CA GLY A 154 7.49 1.65 -14.11
C GLY A 154 6.16 1.91 -13.43
N GLN A 155 5.77 3.16 -13.28
CA GLN A 155 4.47 3.54 -12.69
C GLN A 155 3.29 3.10 -13.56
N ALA A 156 3.40 3.20 -14.88
CA ALA A 156 2.35 2.73 -15.79
C ALA A 156 2.14 1.21 -15.68
N PHE A 157 3.20 0.44 -15.69
CA PHE A 157 3.13 -1.02 -15.49
C PHE A 157 2.54 -1.40 -14.14
N PHE A 158 2.87 -0.65 -13.10
CA PHE A 158 2.31 -0.85 -11.77
C PHE A 158 0.81 -0.53 -11.76
N SER A 159 0.38 0.61 -12.29
CA SER A 159 -1.02 1.04 -12.34
C SER A 159 -1.90 0.10 -13.17
N LEU A 160 -1.38 -0.45 -14.25
CA LEU A 160 -2.06 -1.42 -15.10
C LEU A 160 -2.02 -2.85 -14.54
N SER A 161 -1.39 -3.06 -13.39
CA SER A 161 -1.21 -4.39 -12.77
C SER A 161 -0.55 -5.42 -13.70
N VAL A 162 0.27 -4.97 -14.66
CA VAL A 162 0.93 -5.87 -15.63
C VAL A 162 1.87 -6.83 -14.91
N ALA A 163 2.67 -6.32 -13.97
CA ALA A 163 3.59 -7.14 -13.17
C ALA A 163 2.86 -8.06 -12.17
N GLY A 164 1.66 -7.71 -11.74
CA GLY A 164 0.85 -8.46 -10.78
C GLY A 164 -0.09 -9.48 -11.41
N ASN A 165 -0.12 -9.62 -12.73
CA ASN A 165 -1.06 -10.50 -13.46
C ASN A 165 -2.53 -10.23 -13.13
N GLY A 166 -2.89 -9.04 -12.64
CA GLY A 166 -4.24 -8.70 -12.18
C GLY A 166 -5.29 -8.96 -13.25
N SER A 167 -5.07 -8.48 -14.47
CA SER A 167 -6.00 -8.67 -15.59
C SER A 167 -6.19 -10.15 -15.94
N VAL A 168 -5.13 -10.96 -15.86
CA VAL A 168 -5.20 -12.41 -16.13
C VAL A 168 -6.00 -13.12 -15.05
N ILE A 169 -5.80 -12.75 -13.77
CA ILE A 169 -6.51 -13.33 -12.63
C ILE A 169 -8.00 -12.99 -12.72
N TYR A 170 -8.35 -11.72 -12.93
CA TYR A 170 -9.76 -11.32 -13.07
C TYR A 170 -10.41 -11.94 -14.29
N GLY A 171 -9.71 -12.02 -15.43
CA GLY A 171 -10.20 -12.71 -16.61
C GLY A 171 -10.46 -14.20 -16.39
N SER A 172 -9.72 -14.85 -15.48
CA SER A 172 -9.95 -16.27 -15.17
C SER A 172 -11.23 -16.53 -14.37
N TYR A 173 -11.81 -15.51 -13.76
CA TYR A 173 -13.08 -15.61 -13.00
C TYR A 173 -14.31 -15.38 -13.85
N LEU A 174 -14.15 -14.90 -15.09
CA LEU A 174 -15.28 -14.68 -16.00
C LEU A 174 -15.81 -16.03 -16.54
N PRO A 175 -17.13 -16.22 -16.58
CA PRO A 175 -17.72 -17.37 -17.21
C PRO A 175 -17.45 -17.35 -18.73
N LYS A 176 -17.47 -18.54 -19.36
CA LYS A 176 -17.14 -18.70 -20.80
C LYS A 176 -18.13 -18.04 -21.75
N ASP A 177 -19.30 -17.69 -21.25
CA ASP A 177 -20.42 -17.16 -22.03
C ASP A 177 -20.54 -15.62 -21.93
N GLU A 178 -19.55 -14.95 -21.32
CA GLU A 178 -19.50 -13.50 -21.20
C GLU A 178 -18.68 -12.92 -22.37
N ASP A 179 -19.37 -12.13 -23.23
CA ASP A 179 -18.80 -11.39 -24.37
C ASP A 179 -18.07 -10.10 -23.94
#